data_be3a6ee9d2a6828ab2cab7a8f8b8c38a
#
_entry.id   be3a6ee9d2a6828ab2cab7a8f8b8c38a
#
_cell.length_a   1.000
_cell.length_b   1.000
_cell.length_c   1.000
_cell.angle_alpha   90.00
_cell.angle_beta   90.00
_cell.angle_gamma   90.00
#
_symmetry.space_group_name_H-M   'P 1'
#
loop_
_entity.id
_entity.type
_entity.pdbx_description
1 polymer ?
#
loop_
_entity_poly.entity_id
_entity_poly.type
_entity_poly.pdbx_seq_one_letter_code
_entity_poly.pdbx_strand_id
1 'polypeptide(L)'
;KSANAMITDVSVSSPVPGSVLIVPLTNEEETPAQVITDVYNVCNAENVRPLTDTVIVSAPEREDYALMVDVVLYDGADAATERASITSALEDFAKEKRAKLGLDIIRSHIAQACRLSSVYDVTVVAPAANLIISDEQFPNCTGITVNVTGFSRG
;
A
#
# COMPACT_ATOMS: atom_id res chain seq x y z
N LYS A 1 -11.80 14.48 -0.31
CA LYS A 1 -11.61 14.47 1.17
C LYS A 1 -12.68 15.29 1.90
N SER A 2 -13.16 16.38 1.34
CA SER A 2 -14.23 17.19 1.98
C SER A 2 -15.60 16.50 1.99
N ALA A 3 -15.83 15.51 1.12
CA ALA A 3 -17.10 14.78 1.05
C ALA A 3 -17.33 13.86 2.27
N ASN A 4 -16.26 13.24 2.78
CA ASN A 4 -16.31 12.38 3.95
C ASN A 4 -14.94 12.38 4.66
N ALA A 5 -14.94 12.48 6.00
CA ALA A 5 -13.71 12.56 6.81
C ALA A 5 -12.91 11.24 6.85
N MET A 6 -13.53 10.11 6.50
CA MET A 6 -12.88 8.79 6.46
C MET A 6 -11.96 8.64 5.24
N ILE A 7 -12.03 9.51 4.24
CA ILE A 7 -11.26 9.43 3.01
C ILE A 7 -9.81 9.82 3.26
N THR A 8 -8.89 8.89 3.06
CA THR A 8 -7.43 9.10 3.20
C THR A 8 -6.79 9.50 1.89
N ASP A 9 -7.23 8.88 0.78
CA ASP A 9 -6.74 9.16 -0.56
C ASP A 9 -7.87 9.06 -1.59
N VAL A 10 -7.67 9.64 -2.78
CA VAL A 10 -8.65 9.61 -3.88
C VAL A 10 -7.90 9.56 -5.20
N SER A 11 -8.25 8.60 -6.04
CA SER A 11 -7.88 8.60 -7.46
C SER A 11 -9.01 9.17 -8.30
N VAL A 12 -8.65 9.96 -9.31
CA VAL A 12 -9.59 10.52 -10.29
C VAL A 12 -9.03 10.28 -11.68
N SER A 13 -9.76 9.55 -12.50
CA SER A 13 -9.39 9.22 -13.88
C SER A 13 -10.54 9.48 -14.84
N SER A 14 -10.26 9.49 -16.14
CA SER A 14 -11.25 9.59 -17.21
C SER A 14 -11.04 8.42 -18.19
N PRO A 15 -11.56 7.22 -17.87
CA PRO A 15 -11.32 6.04 -18.67
C PRO A 15 -11.96 6.11 -20.07
N VAL A 16 -13.02 6.90 -20.21
CA VAL A 16 -13.71 7.14 -21.49
C VAL A 16 -14.02 8.64 -21.57
N PRO A 17 -13.88 9.29 -22.76
CA PRO A 17 -14.27 10.68 -22.95
C PRO A 17 -15.72 10.92 -22.49
N GLY A 18 -15.94 11.96 -21.67
CA GLY A 18 -17.24 12.28 -21.08
C GLY A 18 -17.61 11.47 -19.83
N SER A 19 -16.64 10.74 -19.26
CA SER A 19 -16.81 10.10 -17.95
C SER A 19 -15.67 10.46 -17.01
N VAL A 20 -15.99 10.55 -15.72
CA VAL A 20 -15.04 10.76 -14.63
C VAL A 20 -15.22 9.63 -13.63
N LEU A 21 -14.17 8.84 -13.42
CA LEU A 21 -14.14 7.81 -12.39
C LEU A 21 -13.43 8.35 -11.16
N ILE A 22 -14.08 8.20 -10.02
CA ILE A 22 -13.57 8.62 -8.70
C ILE A 22 -13.49 7.39 -7.80
N VAL A 23 -12.30 7.13 -7.25
CA VAL A 23 -12.05 5.97 -6.38
C VAL A 23 -11.55 6.50 -5.02
N PRO A 24 -12.42 6.59 -4.01
CA PRO A 24 -12.02 6.99 -2.67
C PRO A 24 -11.42 5.82 -1.88
N LEU A 25 -10.28 6.04 -1.23
CA LEU A 25 -9.65 5.11 -0.30
C LEU A 25 -9.93 5.53 1.13
N THR A 26 -10.19 4.56 2.01
CA THR A 26 -10.33 4.74 3.45
C THR A 26 -9.33 3.85 4.20
N ASN A 27 -9.19 4.05 5.51
CA ASN A 27 -8.37 3.18 6.36
C ASN A 27 -9.07 1.86 6.73
N GLU A 28 -10.36 1.73 6.40
CA GLU A 28 -11.12 0.50 6.62
C GLU A 28 -10.66 -0.62 5.68
N GLU A 29 -10.95 -1.86 6.02
CA GLU A 29 -10.63 -3.02 5.18
C GLU A 29 -11.30 -2.93 3.81
N GLU A 30 -12.56 -2.48 3.80
CA GLU A 30 -13.31 -2.14 2.60
C GLU A 30 -13.87 -0.72 2.72
N THR A 31 -13.90 0.02 1.61
CA THR A 31 -14.50 1.37 1.60
C THR A 31 -16.02 1.27 1.85
N PRO A 32 -16.55 1.87 2.93
CA PRO A 32 -17.97 1.78 3.24
C PRO A 32 -18.84 2.36 2.12
N ALA A 33 -20.00 1.70 1.86
CA ALA A 33 -20.95 2.15 0.83
C ALA A 33 -21.45 3.60 1.07
N GLN A 34 -21.50 4.05 2.33
CA GLN A 34 -21.86 5.42 2.67
C GLN A 34 -20.84 6.43 2.11
N VAL A 35 -19.53 6.10 2.17
CA VAL A 35 -18.48 6.97 1.61
C VAL A 35 -18.64 7.11 0.10
N ILE A 36 -18.94 6.02 -0.60
CA ILE A 36 -19.23 6.03 -2.06
C ILE A 36 -20.42 6.95 -2.37
N THR A 37 -21.49 6.81 -1.60
CA THR A 37 -22.70 7.64 -1.75
C THR A 37 -22.43 9.11 -1.47
N ASP A 38 -21.68 9.43 -0.42
CA ASP A 38 -21.33 10.81 -0.05
C ASP A 38 -20.49 11.48 -1.15
N VAL A 39 -19.49 10.76 -1.67
CA VAL A 39 -18.65 11.25 -2.79
C VAL A 39 -19.48 11.47 -4.03
N TYR A 40 -20.35 10.51 -4.39
CA TYR A 40 -21.23 10.63 -5.55
C TYR A 40 -22.13 11.87 -5.45
N ASN A 41 -22.79 12.08 -4.31
CA ASN A 41 -23.69 13.20 -4.09
C ASN A 41 -22.96 14.55 -4.22
N VAL A 42 -21.78 14.68 -3.65
CA VAL A 42 -20.98 15.91 -3.73
C VAL A 42 -20.49 16.17 -5.17
N CYS A 43 -19.99 15.15 -5.84
CA CYS A 43 -19.42 15.30 -7.19
C CYS A 43 -20.48 15.41 -8.29
N ASN A 44 -21.68 14.89 -8.06
CA ASN A 44 -22.79 14.94 -9.02
C ASN A 44 -23.73 16.14 -8.80
N ALA A 45 -23.45 17.03 -7.82
CA ALA A 45 -24.23 18.25 -7.60
C ALA A 45 -24.19 19.17 -8.85
N GLU A 46 -25.32 19.80 -9.20
CA GLU A 46 -25.49 20.60 -10.42
C GLU A 46 -24.48 21.75 -10.58
N ASN A 47 -23.97 22.29 -9.46
CA ASN A 47 -23.00 23.36 -9.44
C ASN A 47 -21.53 22.89 -9.50
N VAL A 48 -21.29 21.57 -9.48
CA VAL A 48 -19.94 20.96 -9.47
C VAL A 48 -19.67 20.20 -10.76
N ARG A 49 -20.68 19.52 -11.31
CA ARG A 49 -20.56 18.66 -12.48
C ARG A 49 -20.64 19.45 -13.79
N PRO A 50 -19.71 19.27 -14.75
CA PRO A 50 -19.93 19.68 -16.13
C PRO A 50 -21.18 19.00 -16.71
N LEU A 51 -21.99 19.72 -17.46
CA LEU A 51 -23.28 19.25 -17.99
C LEU A 51 -23.20 17.98 -18.87
N THR A 52 -22.01 17.69 -19.40
CA THR A 52 -21.77 16.60 -20.36
C THR A 52 -21.12 15.38 -19.76
N ASP A 53 -20.59 15.47 -18.51
CA ASP A 53 -19.79 14.39 -17.93
C ASP A 53 -20.61 13.50 -17.00
N THR A 54 -20.39 12.19 -17.13
CA THR A 54 -20.96 11.18 -16.22
C THR A 54 -19.97 10.90 -15.10
N VAL A 55 -20.39 11.14 -13.86
CA VAL A 55 -19.60 10.83 -12.67
C VAL A 55 -19.88 9.39 -12.24
N ILE A 56 -18.82 8.61 -12.11
CA ILE A 56 -18.83 7.23 -11.60
C ILE A 56 -18.00 7.21 -10.34
N VAL A 57 -18.52 6.64 -9.26
CA VAL A 57 -17.77 6.44 -8.01
C VAL A 57 -17.73 4.95 -7.71
N SER A 58 -16.54 4.40 -7.55
CA SER A 58 -16.34 2.98 -7.29
C SER A 58 -15.42 2.78 -6.07
N ALA A 59 -15.58 1.66 -5.37
CA ALA A 59 -14.65 1.26 -4.33
C ALA A 59 -13.31 0.87 -4.96
N PRO A 60 -12.17 1.10 -4.26
CA PRO A 60 -10.88 0.64 -4.72
C PRO A 60 -10.79 -0.87 -4.67
N GLU A 61 -10.01 -1.45 -5.57
CA GLU A 61 -9.69 -2.87 -5.55
C GLU A 61 -8.51 -3.15 -4.61
N ARG A 62 -8.59 -4.26 -3.90
CA ARG A 62 -7.54 -4.71 -2.99
C ARG A 62 -6.59 -5.66 -3.71
N GLU A 63 -5.29 -5.35 -3.67
CA GLU A 63 -4.24 -6.22 -4.18
C GLU A 63 -3.45 -6.80 -3.01
N ASP A 64 -3.71 -8.06 -2.70
CA ASP A 64 -3.11 -8.77 -1.57
C ASP A 64 -1.69 -9.23 -1.89
N TYR A 65 -0.75 -9.01 -0.96
CA TYR A 65 0.61 -9.50 -1.04
C TYR A 65 1.16 -9.92 0.32
N ALA A 66 2.20 -10.74 0.33
CA ALA A 66 2.95 -11.09 1.53
C ALA A 66 4.39 -10.61 1.43
N LEU A 67 4.99 -10.28 2.56
CA LEU A 67 6.40 -9.96 2.68
C LEU A 67 7.14 -11.13 3.32
N MET A 68 8.16 -11.65 2.62
CA MET A 68 9.08 -12.63 3.17
C MET A 68 10.51 -12.23 2.82
N VAL A 69 11.34 -12.12 3.83
CA VAL A 69 12.75 -11.75 3.68
C VAL A 69 13.64 -12.71 4.44
N ASP A 70 14.73 -13.07 3.82
CA ASP A 70 15.84 -13.78 4.43
C ASP A 70 16.97 -12.78 4.71
N VAL A 71 17.45 -12.73 5.94
CA VAL A 71 18.47 -11.79 6.37
C VAL A 71 19.68 -12.49 6.95
N VAL A 72 20.86 -11.97 6.65
CA VAL A 72 22.13 -12.30 7.31
C VAL A 72 22.48 -11.13 8.21
N LEU A 73 22.77 -11.40 9.46
CA LEU A 73 23.15 -10.37 10.44
C LEU A 73 24.67 -10.29 10.60
N TYR A 74 25.15 -9.18 11.14
CA TYR A 74 26.53 -9.10 11.60
C TYR A 74 26.76 -9.95 12.86
N ASP A 75 27.96 -10.52 13.00
CA ASP A 75 28.37 -11.29 14.18
C ASP A 75 28.16 -10.45 15.47
N GLY A 76 27.56 -11.08 16.47
CA GLY A 76 27.27 -10.45 17.75
C GLY A 76 25.89 -9.79 17.85
N ALA A 77 25.12 -9.73 16.77
CA ALA A 77 23.74 -9.27 16.81
C ALA A 77 22.81 -10.33 17.45
N ASP A 78 21.83 -9.88 18.23
CA ASP A 78 20.80 -10.77 18.77
C ASP A 78 19.69 -11.01 17.75
N ALA A 79 19.61 -12.25 17.24
CA ALA A 79 18.66 -12.61 16.18
C ALA A 79 17.19 -12.36 16.53
N ALA A 80 16.80 -12.47 17.79
CA ALA A 80 15.41 -12.26 18.21
C ALA A 80 15.05 -10.77 18.19
N THR A 81 15.93 -9.94 18.74
CA THR A 81 15.77 -8.48 18.77
C THR A 81 15.79 -7.90 17.36
N GLU A 82 16.74 -8.33 16.52
CA GLU A 82 16.86 -7.83 15.15
C GLU A 82 15.69 -8.27 14.27
N ARG A 83 15.21 -9.49 14.44
CA ARG A 83 13.98 -9.96 13.75
C ARG A 83 12.79 -9.08 14.10
N ALA A 84 12.61 -8.74 15.38
CA ALA A 84 11.53 -7.87 15.81
C ALA A 84 11.65 -6.45 15.21
N SER A 85 12.86 -5.90 15.17
CA SER A 85 13.13 -4.58 14.59
C SER A 85 12.86 -4.55 13.08
N ILE A 86 13.29 -5.59 12.35
CA ILE A 86 13.04 -5.72 10.91
C ILE A 86 11.54 -5.91 10.63
N THR A 87 10.86 -6.72 11.45
CA THR A 87 9.41 -6.92 11.33
C THR A 87 8.68 -5.59 11.49
N SER A 88 9.02 -4.80 12.51
CA SER A 88 8.44 -3.47 12.72
C SER A 88 8.69 -2.51 11.54
N ALA A 89 9.90 -2.53 10.97
CA ALA A 89 10.21 -1.71 9.79
C ALA A 89 9.39 -2.12 8.56
N LEU A 90 9.12 -3.42 8.39
CA LEU A 90 8.27 -3.92 7.31
C LEU A 90 6.79 -3.65 7.55
N GLU A 91 6.33 -3.63 8.80
CA GLU A 91 4.96 -3.20 9.15
C GLU A 91 4.75 -1.73 8.82
N ASP A 92 5.72 -0.87 9.16
CA ASP A 92 5.66 0.56 8.81
C ASP A 92 5.68 0.77 7.30
N PHE A 93 6.51 0.03 6.57
CA PHE A 93 6.52 0.02 5.11
C PHE A 93 5.16 -0.38 4.54
N ALA A 94 4.57 -1.48 5.02
CA ALA A 94 3.27 -1.96 4.56
C ALA A 94 2.15 -0.95 4.84
N LYS A 95 2.17 -0.32 6.02
CA LYS A 95 1.23 0.72 6.42
C LYS A 95 1.33 1.98 5.55
N GLU A 96 2.55 2.42 5.23
CA GLU A 96 2.78 3.55 4.33
C GLU A 96 2.22 3.26 2.93
N LYS A 97 2.48 2.07 2.41
CA LYS A 97 1.98 1.64 1.10
C LYS A 97 0.46 1.54 1.07
N ARG A 98 -0.16 0.99 2.12
CA ARG A 98 -1.62 0.86 2.26
C ARG A 98 -2.36 2.21 2.27
N ALA A 99 -1.70 3.28 2.70
CA ALA A 99 -2.32 4.59 2.91
C ALA A 99 -2.68 5.34 1.61
N LYS A 100 -2.23 4.86 0.44
CA LYS A 100 -2.46 5.51 -0.85
C LYS A 100 -2.76 4.51 -1.95
N LEU A 101 -3.51 4.98 -2.95
CA LEU A 101 -3.77 4.25 -4.20
C LEU A 101 -2.52 4.26 -5.11
N GLY A 102 -2.38 3.25 -5.96
CA GLY A 102 -1.36 3.20 -7.02
C GLY A 102 0.08 3.08 -6.52
N LEU A 103 0.32 2.70 -5.26
CA LEU A 103 1.68 2.57 -4.75
C LEU A 103 2.26 1.17 -4.98
N ASP A 104 3.18 1.08 -5.92
CA ASP A 104 3.89 -0.16 -6.24
C ASP A 104 4.66 -0.75 -5.05
N ILE A 105 4.71 -2.08 -5.01
CA ILE A 105 5.53 -2.84 -4.08
C ILE A 105 6.80 -3.28 -4.79
N ILE A 106 7.86 -2.50 -4.58
CA ILE A 106 9.15 -2.69 -5.24
C ILE A 106 10.12 -3.42 -4.30
N ARG A 107 10.70 -4.51 -4.78
CA ARG A 107 11.61 -5.37 -3.98
C ARG A 107 12.82 -4.63 -3.41
N SER A 108 13.41 -3.70 -4.16
CA SER A 108 14.52 -2.89 -3.65
C SER A 108 14.11 -1.98 -2.50
N HIS A 109 12.87 -1.48 -2.48
CA HIS A 109 12.35 -0.68 -1.36
C HIS A 109 12.13 -1.55 -0.12
N ILE A 110 11.68 -2.80 -0.29
CA ILE A 110 11.56 -3.78 0.81
C ILE A 110 12.95 -4.06 1.39
N ALA A 111 13.94 -4.36 0.54
CA ALA A 111 15.31 -4.59 0.98
C ALA A 111 15.91 -3.36 1.69
N GLN A 112 15.59 -2.16 1.21
CA GLN A 112 16.01 -0.91 1.85
C GLN A 112 15.40 -0.74 3.25
N ALA A 113 14.11 -1.04 3.42
CA ALA A 113 13.42 -0.97 4.71
C ALA A 113 14.03 -1.93 5.75
N CYS A 114 14.56 -3.08 5.30
CA CYS A 114 15.23 -4.06 6.15
C CYS A 114 16.69 -3.71 6.48
N ARG A 115 17.31 -2.73 5.84
CA ARG A 115 18.73 -2.36 6.05
C ARG A 115 18.97 -1.59 7.34
N LEU A 116 18.88 -2.29 8.46
CA LEU A 116 19.31 -1.79 9.76
C LEU A 116 20.83 -1.95 9.92
N SER A 117 21.43 -1.27 10.90
CA SER A 117 22.88 -1.28 11.13
C SER A 117 23.46 -2.67 11.45
N SER A 118 22.63 -3.55 11.97
CA SER A 118 22.95 -4.95 12.32
C SER A 118 22.80 -5.94 11.16
N VAL A 119 22.27 -5.50 10.02
CA VAL A 119 21.97 -6.35 8.86
C VAL A 119 23.10 -6.31 7.85
N TYR A 120 23.73 -7.46 7.61
CA TYR A 120 24.78 -7.62 6.61
C TYR A 120 24.20 -7.73 5.19
N ASP A 121 23.22 -8.62 5.00
CA ASP A 121 22.58 -8.83 3.69
C ASP A 121 21.08 -9.12 3.83
N VAL A 122 20.32 -8.77 2.77
CA VAL A 122 18.88 -8.97 2.68
C VAL A 122 18.51 -9.58 1.33
N THR A 123 17.85 -10.71 1.38
CA THR A 123 17.23 -11.33 0.20
C THR A 123 15.71 -11.27 0.33
N VAL A 124 15.03 -10.58 -0.59
CA VAL A 124 13.57 -10.56 -0.65
C VAL A 124 13.09 -11.84 -1.33
N VAL A 125 12.37 -12.68 -0.59
CA VAL A 125 11.80 -13.94 -1.09
C VAL A 125 10.41 -13.70 -1.66
N ALA A 126 9.57 -12.98 -0.93
CA ALA A 126 8.25 -12.58 -1.40
C ALA A 126 8.06 -11.06 -1.22
N PRO A 127 7.45 -10.41 -2.22
CA PRO A 127 7.00 -10.92 -3.51
C PRO A 127 8.15 -11.36 -4.42
N ALA A 128 7.91 -12.36 -5.29
CA ALA A 128 8.94 -12.91 -6.19
C ALA A 128 9.37 -11.91 -7.29
N ALA A 129 8.49 -10.96 -7.63
CA ALA A 129 8.74 -9.85 -8.57
C ALA A 129 8.18 -8.55 -8.00
N ASN A 130 8.52 -7.43 -8.61
CA ASN A 130 7.86 -6.16 -8.30
C ASN A 130 6.36 -6.27 -8.60
N LEU A 131 5.53 -5.75 -7.70
CA LEU A 131 4.08 -5.70 -7.86
C LEU A 131 3.70 -4.28 -8.27
N ILE A 132 3.14 -4.16 -9.46
CA ILE A 132 2.67 -2.88 -10.00
C ILE A 132 1.20 -2.74 -9.65
N ILE A 133 0.85 -1.66 -8.99
CA ILE A 133 -0.48 -1.37 -8.47
C ILE A 133 -1.12 -0.27 -9.33
N SER A 134 -2.32 -0.50 -9.83
CA SER A 134 -3.03 0.51 -10.62
C SER A 134 -3.56 1.64 -9.73
N ASP A 135 -3.85 2.80 -10.34
CA ASP A 135 -4.40 3.98 -9.64
C ASP A 135 -5.78 3.75 -8.98
N GLU A 136 -6.43 2.62 -9.29
CA GLU A 136 -7.71 2.19 -8.73
C GLU A 136 -7.56 1.11 -7.66
N GLN A 137 -6.33 0.66 -7.42
CA GLN A 137 -5.98 -0.39 -6.47
C GLN A 137 -5.18 0.15 -5.29
N PHE A 138 -5.24 -0.58 -4.18
CA PHE A 138 -4.35 -0.37 -3.04
C PHE A 138 -3.68 -1.68 -2.62
N PRO A 139 -2.40 -1.65 -2.24
CA PRO A 139 -1.69 -2.83 -1.78
C PRO A 139 -2.10 -3.18 -0.33
N ASN A 140 -2.38 -4.45 -0.07
CA ASN A 140 -2.74 -4.97 1.24
C ASN A 140 -1.80 -6.09 1.66
N CYS A 141 -0.98 -5.84 2.69
CA CYS A 141 -0.05 -6.84 3.20
C CYS A 141 -0.80 -7.87 4.08
N THR A 142 -0.80 -9.13 3.67
CA THR A 142 -1.48 -10.23 4.36
C THR A 142 -0.61 -10.95 5.39
N GLY A 143 0.70 -10.75 5.35
CA GLY A 143 1.62 -11.35 6.31
C GLY A 143 3.06 -10.92 6.10
N ILE A 144 3.84 -10.94 7.19
CA ILE A 144 5.26 -10.59 7.21
C ILE A 144 6.03 -11.74 7.84
N THR A 145 7.06 -12.22 7.15
CA THR A 145 7.95 -13.28 7.62
C THR A 145 9.40 -12.83 7.48
N VAL A 146 10.14 -12.83 8.58
CA VAL A 146 11.57 -12.51 8.63
C VAL A 146 12.34 -13.72 9.10
N ASN A 147 13.20 -14.28 8.24
CA ASN A 147 14.06 -15.39 8.54
C ASN A 147 15.51 -14.91 8.73
N VAL A 148 16.10 -15.17 9.88
CA VAL A 148 17.53 -14.98 10.08
C VAL A 148 18.24 -16.25 9.62
N THR A 149 18.98 -16.18 8.52
CA THR A 149 19.60 -17.33 7.85
C THR A 149 21.07 -17.52 8.21
N GLY A 150 21.70 -16.54 8.83
CA GLY A 150 23.10 -16.64 9.23
C GLY A 150 23.66 -15.36 9.82
N PHE A 151 24.96 -15.43 10.12
CA PHE A 151 25.76 -14.32 10.63
C PHE A 151 27.04 -14.17 9.80
N SER A 152 27.57 -12.94 9.72
CA SER A 152 28.77 -12.61 8.97
C SER A 152 29.61 -11.57 9.70
N ARG A 153 30.93 -11.64 9.50
CA ARG A 153 31.88 -10.66 10.06
C ARG A 153 32.02 -9.38 9.19
N GLY A 154 31.48 -9.39 7.99
CA GLY A 154 31.63 -8.32 6.99
C GLY A 154 32.54 -8.73 5.86
#